data_2937b6935cf3853216dcdc6ef35e7665
#
_entry.id   2937b6935cf3853216dcdc6ef35e7665
#
_cell.length_a   1.000
_cell.length_b   1.000
_cell.length_c   1.000
_cell.angle_alpha   90.00
_cell.angle_beta   90.00
_cell.angle_gamma   90.00
#
_symmetry.space_group_name_H-M   'P 1'
#
loop_
_entity.id
_entity.type
_entity.pdbx_description
1 polymer ?
#
loop_
_entity_poly.entity_id
_entity_poly.type
_entity_poly.pdbx_seq_one_letter_code
_entity_poly.pdbx_strand_id
1 'polypeptide(L)'
;MDLFLIRHGESSNNALADASQRVADPELTDKGREQKDCVAEYIGEGLHLYPAEREEDRPFLDRLYCSAMIRALHTAEPIGRALSLAPEIWVDIHETGGIFLDHGGERGKVGYSGQTRAEIAGRFPDAIAPAAIGDDGWWNKGMEEWHEAHGRSIAVAAQLVARAGDKERIGLVTHGNFMSLLIQALGNQLP
;
A
#
# COMPACT_ATOMS: atom_id res chain seq x y z
N MET A 1 2.41 17.11 10.09
CA MET A 1 2.52 16.01 9.12
C MET A 1 1.30 16.03 8.22
N ASP A 2 1.52 15.98 6.91
CA ASP A 2 0.44 15.83 5.92
C ASP A 2 0.46 14.39 5.43
N LEU A 3 -0.69 13.71 5.50
CA LEU A 3 -0.82 12.31 5.14
C LEU A 3 -1.68 12.16 3.89
N PHE A 4 -1.09 11.61 2.82
CA PHE A 4 -1.76 11.34 1.56
C PHE A 4 -1.99 9.84 1.40
N LEU A 5 -3.26 9.44 1.42
CA LEU A 5 -3.65 8.05 1.23
C LEU A 5 -3.92 7.80 -0.25
N ILE A 6 -3.17 6.89 -0.83
CA ILE A 6 -3.20 6.57 -2.26
C ILE A 6 -3.65 5.11 -2.40
N ARG A 7 -4.80 4.89 -3.04
CA ARG A 7 -5.21 3.54 -3.38
C ARG A 7 -4.46 3.05 -4.61
N HIS A 8 -4.05 1.78 -4.58
CA HIS A 8 -3.45 1.13 -5.77
C HIS A 8 -4.38 1.17 -6.98
N GLY A 9 -3.82 1.12 -8.19
CA GLY A 9 -4.55 1.00 -9.45
C GLY A 9 -5.41 -0.27 -9.51
N GLU A 10 -6.37 -0.34 -10.45
CA GLU A 10 -7.25 -1.50 -10.60
C GLU A 10 -6.45 -2.78 -10.78
N SER A 11 -6.70 -3.79 -9.96
CA SER A 11 -6.11 -5.13 -10.08
C SER A 11 -7.02 -6.10 -10.81
N SER A 12 -6.45 -7.21 -11.30
CA SER A 12 -7.24 -8.26 -11.96
C SER A 12 -8.39 -8.75 -11.08
N ASN A 13 -8.20 -8.87 -9.75
CA ASN A 13 -9.27 -9.23 -8.83
C ASN A 13 -10.37 -8.16 -8.69
N ASN A 14 -10.06 -6.88 -8.92
CA ASN A 14 -11.08 -5.82 -8.90
C ASN A 14 -11.97 -5.84 -10.16
N ALA A 15 -11.43 -6.32 -11.28
CA ALA A 15 -12.12 -6.39 -12.56
C ALA A 15 -12.95 -7.69 -12.77
N LEU A 16 -12.80 -8.68 -11.88
CA LEU A 16 -13.47 -9.96 -12.01
C LEU A 16 -14.99 -9.85 -11.81
N ALA A 17 -15.74 -10.42 -12.76
CA ALA A 17 -17.16 -10.67 -12.60
C ALA A 17 -17.43 -11.91 -11.73
N ASP A 18 -16.54 -12.90 -11.78
CA ASP A 18 -16.61 -14.16 -11.03
C ASP A 18 -15.50 -14.23 -9.98
N ALA A 19 -15.88 -14.17 -8.71
CA ALA A 19 -14.96 -14.21 -7.58
C ALA A 19 -14.19 -15.54 -7.46
N SER A 20 -14.66 -16.62 -8.08
CA SER A 20 -13.95 -17.91 -8.09
C SER A 20 -12.63 -17.89 -8.86
N GLN A 21 -12.46 -16.91 -9.74
CA GLN A 21 -11.25 -16.71 -10.55
C GLN A 21 -10.19 -15.82 -9.88
N ARG A 22 -10.38 -15.48 -8.61
CA ARG A 22 -9.41 -14.66 -7.86
C ARG A 22 -8.06 -15.36 -7.76
N VAL A 23 -7.00 -14.56 -7.83
CA VAL A 23 -5.62 -14.95 -7.51
C VAL A 23 -5.21 -14.34 -6.18
N ALA A 24 -4.24 -14.97 -5.51
CA ALA A 24 -3.85 -14.58 -4.16
C ALA A 24 -3.27 -13.17 -4.07
N ASP A 25 -2.33 -12.82 -4.96
CA ASP A 25 -1.76 -11.47 -5.08
C ASP A 25 -1.88 -10.99 -6.54
N PRO A 26 -2.95 -10.26 -6.90
CA PRO A 26 -3.26 -9.90 -8.27
C PRO A 26 -2.40 -8.76 -8.81
N GLU A 27 -2.03 -8.88 -10.06
CA GLU A 27 -1.41 -7.82 -10.87
C GLU A 27 -2.40 -6.69 -11.20
N LEU A 28 -1.87 -5.55 -11.65
CA LEU A 28 -2.69 -4.48 -12.23
C LEU A 28 -3.27 -4.89 -13.59
N THR A 29 -4.50 -4.48 -13.88
CA THR A 29 -5.07 -4.51 -15.23
C THR A 29 -4.41 -3.44 -16.12
N ASP A 30 -4.72 -3.43 -17.43
CA ASP A 30 -4.28 -2.34 -18.32
C ASP A 30 -4.80 -1.00 -17.81
N LYS A 31 -6.06 -0.93 -17.41
CA LYS A 31 -6.63 0.26 -16.78
C LYS A 31 -5.93 0.64 -15.47
N GLY A 32 -5.55 -0.35 -14.65
CA GLY A 32 -4.76 -0.10 -13.44
C GLY A 32 -3.38 0.46 -13.73
N ARG A 33 -2.77 0.04 -14.86
CA ARG A 33 -1.50 0.60 -15.35
C ARG A 33 -1.65 2.06 -15.79
N GLU A 34 -2.70 2.39 -16.52
CA GLU A 34 -3.01 3.78 -16.86
C GLU A 34 -3.25 4.64 -15.60
N GLN A 35 -4.00 4.11 -14.64
CA GLN A 35 -4.29 4.80 -13.38
C GLN A 35 -3.01 5.10 -12.57
N LYS A 36 -2.06 4.15 -12.49
CA LYS A 36 -0.80 4.37 -11.77
C LYS A 36 0.05 5.48 -12.43
N ASP A 37 0.05 5.54 -13.76
CA ASP A 37 0.81 6.56 -14.49
C ASP A 37 0.16 7.95 -14.33
N CYS A 38 -1.17 8.04 -14.40
CA CYS A 38 -1.91 9.28 -14.12
C CYS A 38 -1.69 9.80 -12.68
N VAL A 39 -1.71 8.92 -11.66
CA VAL A 39 -1.48 9.35 -10.29
C VAL A 39 -0.03 9.77 -10.06
N ALA A 40 0.93 9.12 -10.73
CA ALA A 40 2.34 9.51 -10.65
C ALA A 40 2.58 10.91 -11.25
N GLU A 41 1.98 11.21 -12.39
CA GLU A 41 2.01 12.54 -13.00
C GLU A 41 1.36 13.58 -12.07
N TYR A 42 0.14 13.29 -11.58
CA TYR A 42 -0.60 14.18 -10.67
C TYR A 42 0.19 14.54 -9.41
N ILE A 43 0.85 13.57 -8.79
CA ILE A 43 1.67 13.79 -7.60
C ILE A 43 3.01 14.44 -7.98
N GLY A 44 3.62 14.02 -9.08
CA GLY A 44 4.89 14.56 -9.58
C GLY A 44 4.83 16.05 -9.94
N GLU A 45 3.66 16.53 -10.35
CA GLU A 45 3.38 17.96 -10.59
C GLU A 45 2.90 18.70 -9.34
N GLY A 46 2.80 18.04 -8.20
CA GLY A 46 2.33 18.63 -6.94
C GLY A 46 0.84 18.99 -6.95
N LEU A 47 0.02 18.41 -7.85
CA LEU A 47 -1.40 18.75 -7.98
C LEU A 47 -2.26 18.31 -6.80
N HIS A 48 -1.74 17.42 -5.95
CA HIS A 48 -2.35 17.00 -4.68
C HIS A 48 -2.23 18.05 -3.55
N LEU A 49 -1.45 19.12 -3.78
CA LEU A 49 -1.25 20.23 -2.85
C LEU A 49 -2.02 21.47 -3.31
N TYR A 50 -2.50 22.26 -2.36
CA TYR A 50 -3.00 23.58 -2.69
C TYR A 50 -1.87 24.46 -3.24
N PRO A 51 -2.15 25.42 -4.14
CA PRO A 51 -1.11 26.28 -4.72
C PRO A 51 -0.23 26.99 -3.68
N ALA A 52 -0.81 27.39 -2.55
CA ALA A 52 -0.07 28.01 -1.45
C ALA A 52 0.87 27.05 -0.68
N GLU A 53 0.73 25.75 -0.85
CA GLU A 53 1.55 24.72 -0.21
C GLU A 53 2.68 24.23 -1.12
N ARG A 54 2.71 24.68 -2.38
CA ARG A 54 3.77 24.36 -3.36
C ARG A 54 4.91 25.33 -3.21
N GLU A 55 5.69 25.14 -2.17
CA GLU A 55 6.91 25.93 -1.91
C GLU A 55 8.02 25.48 -2.86
N GLU A 56 8.80 26.44 -3.42
CA GLU A 56 9.79 26.19 -4.46
C GLU A 56 10.91 25.21 -4.01
N ASP A 57 11.27 25.23 -2.73
CA ASP A 57 12.34 24.42 -2.17
C ASP A 57 11.85 23.24 -1.32
N ARG A 58 10.52 22.95 -1.30
CA ARG A 58 9.96 21.87 -0.51
C ARG A 58 9.48 20.72 -1.39
N PRO A 59 9.91 19.47 -1.14
CA PRO A 59 9.46 18.32 -1.90
C PRO A 59 7.93 18.13 -1.77
N PHE A 60 7.31 17.62 -2.82
CA PHE A 60 5.87 17.35 -2.82
C PHE A 60 5.49 16.20 -1.90
N LEU A 61 6.38 15.22 -1.73
CA LEU A 61 6.38 14.25 -0.64
C LEU A 61 7.80 14.13 -0.07
N ASP A 62 7.91 13.98 1.23
CA ASP A 62 9.18 13.70 1.91
C ASP A 62 9.42 12.19 2.00
N ARG A 63 8.34 11.39 2.08
CA ARG A 63 8.39 9.93 2.14
C ARG A 63 7.27 9.29 1.35
N LEU A 64 7.58 8.16 0.76
CA LEU A 64 6.62 7.31 0.04
C LEU A 64 6.67 5.90 0.62
N TYR A 65 5.63 5.51 1.35
CA TYR A 65 5.46 4.14 1.80
C TYR A 65 4.52 3.38 0.87
N CYS A 66 4.75 2.09 0.71
CA CYS A 66 3.85 1.22 -0.03
C CYS A 66 3.64 -0.12 0.66
N SER A 67 2.46 -0.70 0.45
CA SER A 67 2.19 -2.08 0.84
C SER A 67 3.08 -3.05 0.07
N ALA A 68 3.41 -4.19 0.68
CA ALA A 68 4.17 -5.26 0.04
C ALA A 68 3.39 -6.04 -1.03
N MET A 69 2.09 -5.78 -1.23
CA MET A 69 1.29 -6.40 -2.30
C MET A 69 1.68 -5.88 -3.67
N ILE A 70 1.78 -6.78 -4.67
CA ILE A 70 2.27 -6.49 -6.02
C ILE A 70 1.62 -5.24 -6.64
N ARG A 71 0.30 -5.13 -6.56
CA ARG A 71 -0.46 -3.99 -7.13
C ARG A 71 -0.11 -2.64 -6.49
N ALA A 72 0.25 -2.64 -5.20
CA ALA A 72 0.69 -1.43 -4.51
C ALA A 72 2.12 -1.06 -4.89
N LEU A 73 3.02 -2.04 -5.00
CA LEU A 73 4.39 -1.85 -5.50
C LEU A 73 4.39 -1.27 -6.91
N HIS A 74 3.61 -1.84 -7.83
CA HIS A 74 3.45 -1.30 -9.19
C HIS A 74 2.92 0.13 -9.22
N THR A 75 2.06 0.49 -8.27
CA THR A 75 1.51 1.85 -8.19
C THR A 75 2.52 2.83 -7.59
N ALA A 76 3.28 2.40 -6.58
CA ALA A 76 4.28 3.23 -5.93
C ALA A 76 5.51 3.52 -6.79
N GLU A 77 5.92 2.57 -7.63
CA GLU A 77 7.11 2.67 -8.46
C GLU A 77 7.14 3.95 -9.34
N PRO A 78 6.15 4.25 -10.18
CA PRO A 78 6.16 5.47 -10.99
C PRO A 78 6.03 6.75 -10.16
N ILE A 79 5.35 6.73 -9.02
CA ILE A 79 5.27 7.86 -8.09
C ILE A 79 6.66 8.15 -7.50
N GLY A 80 7.35 7.10 -7.03
CA GLY A 80 8.72 7.22 -6.52
C GLY A 80 9.67 7.78 -7.56
N ARG A 81 9.56 7.32 -8.80
CA ARG A 81 10.37 7.79 -9.94
C ARG A 81 10.10 9.25 -10.27
N ALA A 82 8.83 9.68 -10.29
CA ALA A 82 8.44 11.07 -10.55
C ALA A 82 8.97 12.04 -9.47
N LEU A 83 9.08 11.58 -8.22
CA LEU A 83 9.54 12.37 -7.09
C LEU A 83 11.02 12.17 -6.73
N SER A 84 11.73 11.27 -7.43
CA SER A 84 13.09 10.82 -7.05
C SER A 84 13.17 10.26 -5.63
N LEU A 85 12.10 9.57 -5.19
CA LEU A 85 12.00 8.90 -3.90
C LEU A 85 12.02 7.37 -4.07
N ALA A 86 12.76 6.67 -3.25
CA ALA A 86 12.67 5.23 -3.15
C ALA A 86 11.42 4.84 -2.33
N PRO A 87 10.46 4.07 -2.88
CA PRO A 87 9.32 3.60 -2.11
C PRO A 87 9.78 2.67 -0.98
N GLU A 88 9.41 2.99 0.26
CA GLU A 88 9.70 2.17 1.43
C GLU A 88 8.54 1.18 1.67
N ILE A 89 8.82 -0.11 1.69
CA ILE A 89 7.78 -1.12 1.91
C ILE A 89 7.43 -1.16 3.40
N TRP A 90 6.16 -0.88 3.69
CA TRP A 90 5.59 -1.03 5.02
C TRP A 90 4.58 -2.18 5.02
N VAL A 91 4.98 -3.32 5.56
CA VAL A 91 4.16 -4.55 5.52
C VAL A 91 2.79 -4.33 6.15
N ASP A 92 2.71 -3.58 7.26
CA ASP A 92 1.48 -3.39 8.03
C ASP A 92 0.41 -2.54 7.33
N ILE A 93 0.69 -1.97 6.16
CA ILE A 93 -0.34 -1.27 5.37
C ILE A 93 -0.93 -2.12 4.24
N HIS A 94 -0.82 -3.45 4.32
CA HIS A 94 -1.45 -4.39 3.38
C HIS A 94 -2.98 -4.42 3.52
N GLU A 95 -3.67 -4.96 2.48
CA GLU A 95 -5.14 -5.09 2.49
C GLU A 95 -5.61 -6.04 3.60
N THR A 96 -6.79 -5.79 4.13
CA THR A 96 -7.45 -6.69 5.08
C THR A 96 -7.55 -8.11 4.51
N GLY A 97 -7.31 -9.09 5.36
CA GLY A 97 -7.24 -10.49 4.96
C GLY A 97 -5.85 -10.97 4.56
N GLY A 98 -4.93 -10.08 4.16
CA GLY A 98 -3.60 -10.46 3.67
C GLY A 98 -3.65 -11.15 2.31
N ILE A 99 -2.78 -12.15 2.11
CA ILE A 99 -2.73 -12.94 0.87
C ILE A 99 -3.39 -14.31 1.11
N PHE A 100 -4.59 -14.50 0.56
CA PHE A 100 -5.36 -15.72 0.71
C PHE A 100 -6.28 -15.99 -0.49
N LEU A 101 -6.69 -17.24 -0.63
CA LEU A 101 -7.81 -17.65 -1.48
C LEU A 101 -8.82 -18.43 -0.66
N ASP A 102 -10.11 -18.22 -0.97
CA ASP A 102 -11.20 -19.00 -0.43
C ASP A 102 -11.54 -20.12 -1.43
N HIS A 103 -11.20 -21.34 -1.06
CA HIS A 103 -11.49 -22.54 -1.87
C HIS A 103 -12.87 -23.12 -1.59
N GLY A 104 -13.61 -22.57 -0.65
CA GLY A 104 -14.90 -23.09 -0.21
C GLY A 104 -14.80 -24.48 0.45
N GLY A 105 -15.97 -25.03 0.84
CA GLY A 105 -16.08 -26.37 1.40
C GLY A 105 -15.12 -26.61 2.59
N GLU A 106 -14.60 -27.83 2.68
CA GLU A 106 -13.68 -28.24 3.79
C GLU A 106 -12.31 -27.56 3.71
N ARG A 107 -11.86 -27.12 2.53
CA ARG A 107 -10.55 -26.48 2.36
C ARG A 107 -10.57 -25.03 2.87
N GLY A 108 -11.70 -24.35 2.75
CA GLY A 108 -11.89 -23.00 3.26
C GLY A 108 -10.87 -21.97 2.75
N LYS A 109 -10.50 -21.05 3.60
CA LYS A 109 -9.57 -19.95 3.31
C LYS A 109 -8.13 -20.37 3.59
N VAL A 110 -7.31 -20.36 2.55
CA VAL A 110 -5.90 -20.76 2.60
C VAL A 110 -5.03 -19.55 2.32
N GLY A 111 -4.05 -19.30 3.21
CA GLY A 111 -3.02 -18.27 3.01
C GLY A 111 -1.98 -18.70 1.98
N TYR A 112 -1.40 -17.73 1.30
CA TYR A 112 -0.32 -17.92 0.34
C TYR A 112 0.83 -16.99 0.69
N SER A 113 2.07 -17.41 0.41
CA SER A 113 3.22 -16.56 0.63
C SER A 113 3.14 -15.30 -0.25
N GLY A 114 3.52 -14.19 0.32
CA GLY A 114 3.80 -12.98 -0.45
C GLY A 114 5.15 -13.08 -1.15
N GLN A 115 5.50 -12.07 -1.94
CA GLN A 115 6.80 -12.02 -2.59
C GLN A 115 7.93 -12.09 -1.58
N THR A 116 8.98 -12.84 -1.92
CA THR A 116 10.25 -12.89 -1.20
C THR A 116 11.04 -11.60 -1.41
N ARG A 117 12.05 -11.38 -0.58
CA ARG A 117 12.99 -10.27 -0.76
C ARG A 117 13.66 -10.29 -2.15
N ALA A 118 14.07 -11.47 -2.63
CA ALA A 118 14.72 -11.63 -3.91
C ALA A 118 13.77 -11.29 -5.09
N GLU A 119 12.52 -11.72 -5.01
CA GLU A 119 11.50 -11.39 -6.03
C GLU A 119 11.18 -9.91 -6.05
N ILE A 120 11.05 -9.26 -4.89
CA ILE A 120 10.85 -7.82 -4.80
C ILE A 120 12.06 -7.08 -5.40
N ALA A 121 13.28 -7.44 -5.00
CA ALA A 121 14.48 -6.79 -5.53
C ALA A 121 14.65 -6.97 -7.05
N GLY A 122 14.24 -8.12 -7.61
CA GLY A 122 14.28 -8.37 -9.03
C GLY A 122 13.24 -7.61 -9.86
N ARG A 123 12.07 -7.36 -9.26
CA ARG A 123 10.93 -6.70 -9.94
C ARG A 123 10.85 -5.19 -9.68
N PHE A 124 11.22 -4.79 -8.49
CA PHE A 124 11.11 -3.40 -7.97
C PHE A 124 12.46 -2.98 -7.34
N PRO A 125 13.51 -2.84 -8.15
CA PRO A 125 14.88 -2.61 -7.64
C PRO A 125 15.03 -1.31 -6.85
N ASP A 126 14.15 -0.33 -7.09
CA ASP A 126 14.17 0.96 -6.40
C ASP A 126 13.40 0.93 -5.07
N ALA A 127 12.65 -0.15 -4.77
CA ALA A 127 11.91 -0.27 -3.54
C ALA A 127 12.79 -0.74 -2.37
N ILE A 128 12.62 -0.12 -1.21
CA ILE A 128 13.33 -0.48 0.02
C ILE A 128 12.51 -1.49 0.80
N ALA A 129 12.96 -2.77 0.78
CA ALA A 129 12.33 -3.84 1.54
C ALA A 129 12.85 -3.90 2.98
N PRO A 130 11.95 -3.94 4.01
CA PRO A 130 12.38 -4.06 5.40
C PRO A 130 13.03 -5.43 5.68
N ALA A 131 13.89 -5.51 6.70
CA ALA A 131 14.59 -6.76 7.06
C ALA A 131 13.64 -7.95 7.35
N ALA A 132 12.41 -7.66 7.77
CA ALA A 132 11.39 -8.66 8.05
C ALA A 132 10.92 -9.48 6.83
N ILE A 133 11.14 -8.98 5.60
CA ILE A 133 10.85 -9.73 4.37
C ILE A 133 12.04 -10.63 4.06
N GLY A 134 11.89 -11.92 4.22
CA GLY A 134 12.91 -12.95 3.99
C GLY A 134 12.67 -13.78 2.73
N ASP A 135 13.24 -15.00 2.74
CA ASP A 135 13.14 -15.96 1.63
C ASP A 135 11.77 -16.67 1.59
N ASP A 136 11.02 -16.65 2.70
CA ASP A 136 9.67 -17.25 2.79
C ASP A 136 8.56 -16.27 2.35
N GLY A 137 8.93 -15.08 1.88
CA GLY A 137 8.00 -14.01 1.52
C GLY A 137 7.56 -13.16 2.71
N TRP A 138 6.75 -12.14 2.43
CA TRP A 138 6.28 -11.22 3.46
C TRP A 138 4.99 -11.68 4.18
N TRP A 139 4.29 -12.67 3.61
CA TRP A 139 3.07 -13.25 4.17
C TRP A 139 3.22 -14.76 4.24
N ASN A 140 3.05 -15.36 5.39
CA ASN A 140 3.20 -16.80 5.64
C ASN A 140 2.27 -17.29 6.76
N LYS A 141 1.09 -16.71 6.84
CA LYS A 141 0.00 -17.11 7.73
C LYS A 141 -1.30 -17.27 6.95
N GLY A 142 -2.36 -17.72 7.58
CA GLY A 142 -3.70 -17.82 7.00
C GLY A 142 -4.30 -16.46 6.64
N MET A 143 -5.59 -16.44 6.32
CA MET A 143 -6.32 -15.19 6.17
C MET A 143 -6.30 -14.42 7.50
N GLU A 144 -5.99 -13.13 7.43
CA GLU A 144 -6.11 -12.22 8.56
C GLU A 144 -7.59 -11.99 8.88
N GLU A 145 -7.98 -12.18 10.12
CA GLU A 145 -9.33 -11.90 10.57
C GLU A 145 -9.59 -10.40 10.69
N TRP A 146 -10.87 -10.00 10.62
CA TRP A 146 -11.26 -8.59 10.64
C TRP A 146 -10.77 -7.84 11.89
N HIS A 147 -10.84 -8.48 13.05
CA HIS A 147 -10.38 -7.89 14.31
C HIS A 147 -8.85 -7.71 14.37
N GLU A 148 -8.09 -8.58 13.70
CA GLU A 148 -6.63 -8.46 13.57
C GLU A 148 -6.27 -7.27 12.68
N ALA A 149 -6.96 -7.13 11.52
CA ALA A 149 -6.80 -5.98 10.62
C ALA A 149 -7.13 -4.67 11.33
N HIS A 150 -8.16 -4.65 12.18
CA HIS A 150 -8.52 -3.49 12.99
C HIS A 150 -7.43 -3.15 14.01
N GLY A 151 -6.92 -4.16 14.75
CA GLY A 151 -5.79 -3.97 15.67
C GLY A 151 -4.54 -3.42 14.97
N ARG A 152 -4.22 -3.95 13.78
CA ARG A 152 -3.12 -3.48 12.94
C ARG A 152 -3.32 -2.03 12.48
N SER A 153 -4.52 -1.64 12.08
CA SER A 153 -4.81 -0.27 11.68
C SER A 153 -4.61 0.73 12.83
N ILE A 154 -4.98 0.35 14.06
CA ILE A 154 -4.74 1.15 15.27
C ILE A 154 -3.23 1.30 15.52
N ALA A 155 -2.46 0.23 15.38
CA ALA A 155 -1.01 0.28 15.55
C ALA A 155 -0.32 1.17 14.51
N VAL A 156 -0.74 1.11 13.24
CA VAL A 156 -0.25 2.00 12.17
C VAL A 156 -0.64 3.45 12.46
N ALA A 157 -1.90 3.70 12.87
CA ALA A 157 -2.36 5.04 13.24
C ALA A 157 -1.53 5.62 14.39
N ALA A 158 -1.23 4.83 15.44
CA ALA A 158 -0.40 5.27 16.54
C ALA A 158 1.03 5.66 16.11
N GLN A 159 1.64 4.90 15.19
CA GLN A 159 2.96 5.23 14.63
C GLN A 159 2.92 6.53 13.82
N LEU A 160 1.86 6.78 13.06
CA LEU A 160 1.68 8.02 12.31
C LEU A 160 1.44 9.21 13.25
N VAL A 161 0.58 9.06 14.26
CA VAL A 161 0.29 10.11 15.25
C VAL A 161 1.54 10.48 16.05
N ALA A 162 2.41 9.51 16.39
CA ALA A 162 3.69 9.79 17.04
C ALA A 162 4.60 10.71 16.23
N ARG A 163 4.39 10.79 14.90
CA ARG A 163 5.12 11.67 13.96
C ARG A 163 4.34 12.94 13.61
N ALA A 164 3.16 13.17 14.20
CA ALA A 164 2.28 14.28 13.82
C ALA A 164 2.90 15.67 14.03
N GLY A 165 3.88 15.79 14.95
CA GLY A 165 4.64 17.01 15.18
C GLY A 165 5.64 17.36 14.07
N ASP A 166 6.01 16.39 13.24
CA ASP A 166 6.91 16.58 12.12
C ASP A 166 6.18 17.33 10.98
N LYS A 167 6.90 18.11 10.21
CA LYS A 167 6.35 18.80 9.04
C LYS A 167 6.46 17.96 7.76
N GLU A 168 6.57 16.66 7.89
CA GLU A 168 6.71 15.73 6.76
C GLU A 168 5.41 15.60 5.97
N ARG A 169 5.55 15.44 4.66
CA ARG A 169 4.49 15.01 3.73
C ARG A 169 4.70 13.55 3.40
N ILE A 170 3.78 12.70 3.83
CA ILE A 170 3.89 11.24 3.71
C ILE A 170 2.83 10.70 2.75
N GLY A 171 3.25 10.00 1.69
CA GLY A 171 2.38 9.21 0.84
C GLY A 171 2.31 7.76 1.29
N LEU A 172 1.10 7.19 1.42
CA LEU A 172 0.88 5.77 1.66
C LEU A 172 0.15 5.14 0.48
N VAL A 173 0.83 4.31 -0.31
CA VAL A 173 0.20 3.52 -1.36
C VAL A 173 -0.32 2.21 -0.74
N THR A 174 -1.65 2.12 -0.59
CA THR A 174 -2.31 1.05 0.15
C THR A 174 -3.65 0.64 -0.47
N HIS A 175 -4.61 0.14 0.28
CA HIS A 175 -5.80 -0.58 -0.17
C HIS A 175 -7.09 -0.02 0.44
N GLY A 176 -8.22 -0.24 -0.24
CA GLY A 176 -9.50 0.40 0.09
C GLY A 176 -10.01 0.07 1.50
N ASN A 177 -10.05 -1.21 1.89
CA ASN A 177 -10.56 -1.58 3.21
C ASN A 177 -9.61 -1.15 4.32
N PHE A 178 -8.29 -1.33 4.11
CA PHE A 178 -7.30 -0.90 5.08
C PHE A 178 -7.33 0.64 5.28
N MET A 179 -7.45 1.42 4.20
CA MET A 179 -7.60 2.88 4.28
C MET A 179 -8.80 3.28 5.14
N SER A 180 -9.94 2.59 4.97
CA SER A 180 -11.14 2.85 5.75
C SER A 180 -10.92 2.61 7.24
N LEU A 181 -10.25 1.51 7.61
CA LEU A 181 -9.89 1.22 8.99
C LEU A 181 -8.87 2.22 9.55
N LEU A 182 -7.87 2.58 8.76
CA LEU A 182 -6.84 3.55 9.17
C LEU A 182 -7.44 4.94 9.43
N ILE A 183 -8.34 5.41 8.57
CA ILE A 183 -9.03 6.69 8.76
C ILE A 183 -9.86 6.68 10.06
N GLN A 184 -10.58 5.59 10.33
CA GLN A 184 -11.32 5.43 11.58
C GLN A 184 -10.38 5.42 12.80
N ALA A 185 -9.27 4.69 12.71
CA ALA A 185 -8.30 4.63 13.79
C ALA A 185 -7.65 5.99 14.06
N LEU A 186 -7.29 6.75 13.03
CA LEU A 186 -6.76 8.11 13.15
C LEU A 186 -7.79 9.05 13.78
N GLY A 187 -9.05 9.02 13.33
CA GLY A 187 -10.13 9.85 13.89
C GLY A 187 -10.40 9.59 15.38
N ASN A 188 -10.12 8.37 15.86
CA ASN A 188 -10.27 8.02 17.29
C ASN A 188 -9.06 8.38 18.15
N GLN A 189 -7.92 8.75 17.54
CA GLN A 189 -6.68 9.12 18.26
C GLN A 189 -6.39 10.63 18.24
N LEU A 190 -7.12 11.37 17.41
CA LEU A 190 -7.03 12.82 17.41
C LEU A 190 -7.92 13.40 18.52
N PRO A 191 -7.47 14.45 19.25
CA PRO A 191 -8.21 15.07 20.33
C PRO A 191 -9.49 15.79 19.84
#